data_ac5a30cb055229082d5d833cdce2acfe
#
_entry.id   ac5a30cb055229082d5d833cdce2acfe
#
_cell.length_a   1.000
_cell.length_b   1.000
_cell.length_c   1.000
_cell.angle_alpha   90.00
_cell.angle_beta   90.00
_cell.angle_gamma   90.00
#
_symmetry.space_group_name_H-M   'P 1'
#
loop_
_entity.id
_entity.type
_entity.pdbx_description
1 polymer ?
#
loop_
_entity_poly.entity_id
_entity_poly.type
_entity_poly.pdbx_seq_one_letter_code
_entity_poly.pdbx_strand_id
1 'polypeptide(L)'
;DAFAVQPPAGTDKGAHSMAAQGALWTHEQLSAEQRSFLAHLPLTAQVGGVLLVHASAEAPENWRYVDNEIVAAECLEAATKHPGVKHVFCGHVHQQTLYYRGTGRGLMRFTPTAGVPVPVPPHRQWVGTVGSVGQPRDGDPRAMYALLDTDHWHLRFERVPYAVADAAAAILATGGALPASFAHRLEVGR
;
A
#
# COMPACT_ATOMS: atom_id res chain seq x y z
N ASP A 1 -3.22 2.30 9.61
CA ASP A 1 -2.26 2.69 10.64
C ASP A 1 -2.75 3.87 11.47
N ALA A 2 -3.27 4.95 10.86
CA ALA A 2 -3.86 6.07 11.61
C ALA A 2 -4.97 5.59 12.57
N PHE A 3 -5.83 4.68 12.13
CA PHE A 3 -6.87 4.10 12.98
C PHE A 3 -6.34 3.17 14.08
N ALA A 4 -5.18 2.56 13.90
CA ALA A 4 -4.54 1.79 14.99
C ALA A 4 -3.94 2.70 16.06
N VAL A 5 -3.57 3.92 15.71
CA VAL A 5 -3.11 4.96 16.65
C VAL A 5 -4.29 5.65 17.34
N GLN A 6 -5.29 6.03 16.56
CA GLN A 6 -6.50 6.72 17.03
C GLN A 6 -7.74 6.06 16.41
N PRO A 7 -8.32 5.04 17.06
CA PRO A 7 -9.50 4.36 16.54
C PRO A 7 -10.68 5.33 16.38
N PRO A 8 -11.54 5.13 15.36
CA PRO A 8 -12.72 5.95 15.17
C PRO A 8 -13.65 5.85 16.39
N ALA A 9 -14.23 6.98 16.79
CA ALA A 9 -15.21 7.02 17.88
C ALA A 9 -16.46 6.20 17.51
N GLY A 10 -17.05 5.51 18.48
CA GLY A 10 -18.16 4.56 18.27
C GLY A 10 -19.45 5.14 17.67
N THR A 11 -19.53 6.45 17.40
CA THR A 11 -20.66 7.14 16.78
C THR A 11 -20.50 7.34 15.27
N ASP A 12 -19.30 7.12 14.70
CA ASP A 12 -19.05 7.28 13.28
C ASP A 12 -19.62 6.12 12.48
N LYS A 13 -20.21 6.41 11.31
CA LYS A 13 -20.73 5.38 10.37
C LYS A 13 -19.70 4.31 9.99
N GLY A 14 -18.41 4.63 10.10
CA GLY A 14 -17.29 3.71 9.89
C GLY A 14 -16.94 2.84 11.11
N ALA A 15 -17.36 3.20 12.33
CA ALA A 15 -16.98 2.52 13.57
C ALA A 15 -17.42 1.05 13.64
N HIS A 16 -18.48 0.68 12.91
CA HIS A 16 -18.98 -0.70 12.81
C HIS A 16 -18.44 -1.46 11.59
N SER A 17 -17.55 -0.86 10.81
CA SER A 17 -16.93 -1.56 9.67
C SER A 17 -15.93 -2.62 10.15
N MET A 18 -15.73 -3.67 9.35
CA MET A 18 -14.69 -4.68 9.63
C MET A 18 -13.30 -4.05 9.75
N ALA A 19 -13.02 -3.00 8.98
CA ALA A 19 -11.75 -2.29 9.04
C ALA A 19 -11.57 -1.56 10.39
N ALA A 20 -12.62 -0.92 10.90
CA ALA A 20 -12.61 -0.27 12.21
C ALA A 20 -12.43 -1.29 13.35
N GLN A 21 -13.10 -2.45 13.26
CA GLN A 21 -12.96 -3.55 14.21
C GLN A 21 -11.52 -4.07 14.27
N GLY A 22 -10.90 -4.29 13.10
CA GLY A 22 -9.49 -4.69 13.01
C GLY A 22 -8.54 -3.61 13.56
N ALA A 23 -8.83 -2.33 13.30
CA ALA A 23 -8.03 -1.23 13.80
C ALA A 23 -8.12 -1.09 15.33
N LEU A 24 -9.31 -1.25 15.90
CA LEU A 24 -9.51 -1.24 17.35
C LEU A 24 -8.76 -2.39 18.04
N TRP A 25 -8.93 -3.60 17.54
CA TRP A 25 -8.18 -4.75 18.04
C TRP A 25 -6.67 -4.51 17.98
N THR A 26 -6.15 -4.00 16.86
CA THR A 26 -4.73 -3.67 16.70
C THR A 26 -4.30 -2.63 17.73
N HIS A 27 -5.10 -1.57 17.95
CA HIS A 27 -4.82 -0.56 18.95
C HIS A 27 -4.66 -1.16 20.35
N GLU A 28 -5.51 -2.11 20.71
CA GLU A 28 -5.48 -2.79 22.03
C GLU A 28 -4.25 -3.69 22.20
N GLN A 29 -3.72 -4.26 21.09
CA GLN A 29 -2.52 -5.10 21.14
C GLN A 29 -1.21 -4.28 21.19
N LEU A 30 -1.23 -3.03 20.75
CA LEU A 30 -0.04 -2.19 20.70
C LEU A 30 0.29 -1.59 22.08
N SER A 31 1.57 -1.60 22.46
CA SER A 31 2.06 -0.86 23.61
C SER A 31 1.96 0.66 23.39
N ALA A 32 2.04 1.45 24.47
CA ALA A 32 2.08 2.91 24.37
C ALA A 32 3.28 3.40 23.52
N GLU A 33 4.42 2.73 23.63
CA GLU A 33 5.62 3.03 22.85
C GLU A 33 5.40 2.75 21.35
N GLN A 34 4.81 1.60 21.01
CA GLN A 34 4.49 1.24 19.62
C GLN A 34 3.47 2.21 19.01
N ARG A 35 2.43 2.60 19.74
CA ARG A 35 1.48 3.63 19.30
C ARG A 35 2.16 4.97 19.10
N SER A 36 3.05 5.37 20.01
CA SER A 36 3.83 6.61 19.86
C SER A 36 4.71 6.57 18.63
N PHE A 37 5.40 5.47 18.38
CA PHE A 37 6.21 5.29 17.17
C PHE A 37 5.36 5.47 15.90
N LEU A 38 4.22 4.79 15.81
CA LEU A 38 3.33 4.89 14.64
C LEU A 38 2.77 6.31 14.46
N ALA A 39 2.45 7.01 15.56
CA ALA A 39 1.91 8.37 15.53
C ALA A 39 2.91 9.40 14.96
N HIS A 40 4.21 9.13 15.09
CA HIS A 40 5.26 10.03 14.62
C HIS A 40 5.77 9.69 13.20
N LEU A 41 5.25 8.64 12.57
CA LEU A 41 5.60 8.33 11.19
C LEU A 41 5.10 9.43 10.24
N PRO A 42 5.95 9.92 9.33
CA PRO A 42 5.52 10.91 8.35
C PRO A 42 4.55 10.30 7.33
N LEU A 43 3.64 11.10 6.79
CA LEU A 43 2.73 10.68 5.72
C LEU A 43 3.45 10.42 4.40
N THR A 44 4.58 11.09 4.18
CA THR A 44 5.43 10.92 3.00
C THR A 44 6.90 10.89 3.39
N ALA A 45 7.71 10.17 2.61
CA ALA A 45 9.16 10.17 2.74
C ALA A 45 9.80 10.28 1.36
N GLN A 46 10.84 11.12 1.23
CA GLN A 46 11.58 11.28 -0.02
C GLN A 46 12.99 10.69 0.12
N VAL A 47 13.37 9.87 -0.87
CA VAL A 47 14.72 9.32 -0.99
C VAL A 47 15.22 9.63 -2.41
N GLY A 48 16.10 10.62 -2.55
CA GLY A 48 16.53 11.09 -3.87
C GLY A 48 15.35 11.53 -4.74
N GLY A 49 15.22 10.95 -5.92
CA GLY A 49 14.12 11.20 -6.87
C GLY A 49 12.85 10.38 -6.64
N VAL A 50 12.76 9.68 -5.51
CA VAL A 50 11.65 8.77 -5.17
C VAL A 50 10.85 9.35 -4.00
N LEU A 51 9.53 9.44 -4.14
CA LEU A 51 8.58 9.73 -3.08
C LEU A 51 7.89 8.44 -2.64
N LEU A 52 7.88 8.18 -1.36
CA LEU A 52 7.15 7.08 -0.72
C LEU A 52 5.93 7.67 0.00
N VAL A 53 4.77 7.08 -0.22
CA VAL A 53 3.51 7.48 0.41
C VAL A 53 2.63 6.24 0.56
N HIS A 54 1.76 6.19 1.59
CA HIS A 54 0.91 5.00 1.74
C HIS A 54 -0.17 4.90 0.65
N ALA A 55 -0.83 6.01 0.32
CA ALA A 55 -1.88 6.10 -0.69
C ALA A 55 -1.51 7.12 -1.77
N SER A 56 -2.38 8.07 -2.13
CA SER A 56 -2.02 9.14 -3.08
C SER A 56 -1.13 10.21 -2.45
N ALA A 57 -0.19 10.76 -3.21
CA ALA A 57 0.56 11.95 -2.81
C ALA A 57 -0.28 13.25 -2.85
N GLU A 58 -1.45 13.19 -3.48
CA GLU A 58 -2.46 14.25 -3.44
C GLU A 58 -3.24 14.10 -2.14
N ALA A 59 -3.09 15.04 -1.20
CA ALA A 59 -3.67 15.01 0.14
C ALA A 59 -3.51 13.64 0.83
N PRO A 60 -2.28 13.25 1.24
CA PRO A 60 -1.96 11.90 1.75
C PRO A 60 -2.82 11.47 2.93
N GLU A 61 -3.31 12.44 3.72
CA GLU A 61 -4.20 12.24 4.87
C GLU A 61 -5.60 11.73 4.50
N ASN A 62 -6.00 11.85 3.22
CA ASN A 62 -7.31 11.41 2.73
C ASN A 62 -7.32 9.94 2.28
N TRP A 63 -6.18 9.28 2.24
CA TRP A 63 -6.03 7.84 1.92
C TRP A 63 -6.67 7.44 0.59
N ARG A 64 -6.61 8.32 -0.42
CA ARG A 64 -7.22 8.08 -1.73
C ARG A 64 -6.50 6.94 -2.47
N TYR A 65 -7.28 5.98 -2.99
CA TYR A 65 -6.76 4.84 -3.74
C TYR A 65 -6.20 5.26 -5.09
N VAL A 66 -4.97 4.82 -5.40
CA VAL A 66 -4.34 4.98 -6.72
C VAL A 66 -4.62 3.74 -7.55
N ASP A 67 -5.85 3.59 -7.99
CA ASP A 67 -6.37 2.38 -8.66
C ASP A 67 -6.67 2.55 -10.15
N ASN A 68 -6.50 3.76 -10.67
CA ASN A 68 -6.71 4.09 -12.08
C ASN A 68 -5.73 5.19 -12.55
N GLU A 69 -5.68 5.40 -13.86
CA GLU A 69 -4.75 6.31 -14.53
C GLU A 69 -4.99 7.79 -14.18
N ILE A 70 -6.23 8.17 -13.88
CA ILE A 70 -6.60 9.55 -13.52
C ILE A 70 -6.03 9.87 -12.15
N VAL A 71 -6.31 9.04 -11.15
CA VAL A 71 -5.79 9.23 -9.79
C VAL A 71 -4.27 9.11 -9.75
N ALA A 72 -3.69 8.22 -10.56
CA ALA A 72 -2.23 8.11 -10.69
C ALA A 72 -1.63 9.41 -11.27
N ALA A 73 -2.30 10.06 -12.22
CA ALA A 73 -1.84 11.34 -12.77
C ALA A 73 -1.89 12.46 -11.75
N GLU A 74 -2.97 12.57 -10.98
CA GLU A 74 -3.12 13.54 -9.89
C GLU A 74 -2.08 13.31 -8.77
N CYS A 75 -1.83 12.05 -8.41
CA CYS A 75 -0.78 11.65 -7.47
C CYS A 75 0.59 12.11 -7.95
N LEU A 76 0.89 11.90 -9.23
CA LEU A 76 2.15 12.29 -9.84
C LEU A 76 2.31 13.81 -9.91
N GLU A 77 1.24 14.54 -10.24
CA GLU A 77 1.23 16.00 -10.26
C GLU A 77 1.51 16.56 -8.86
N ALA A 78 0.83 16.02 -7.83
CA ALA A 78 1.08 16.41 -6.46
C ALA A 78 2.52 16.15 -6.03
N ALA A 79 3.13 15.07 -6.47
CA ALA A 79 4.52 14.73 -6.20
C ALA A 79 5.52 15.72 -6.80
N THR A 80 5.14 16.52 -7.81
CA THR A 80 6.01 17.57 -8.37
C THR A 80 6.33 18.70 -7.37
N LYS A 81 5.55 18.82 -6.28
CA LYS A 81 5.84 19.73 -5.16
C LYS A 81 7.10 19.33 -4.39
N HIS A 82 7.57 18.08 -4.56
CA HIS A 82 8.80 17.56 -3.99
C HIS A 82 9.93 17.68 -5.01
N PRO A 83 10.95 18.50 -4.76
CA PRO A 83 12.01 18.79 -5.74
C PRO A 83 12.71 17.51 -6.21
N GLY A 84 12.83 17.35 -7.53
CA GLY A 84 13.56 16.23 -8.15
C GLY A 84 12.81 14.90 -8.19
N VAL A 85 11.62 14.79 -7.60
CA VAL A 85 10.83 13.55 -7.61
C VAL A 85 10.34 13.23 -9.02
N LYS A 86 10.58 11.99 -9.43
CA LYS A 86 10.11 11.40 -10.71
C LYS A 86 9.38 10.07 -10.49
N HIS A 87 9.60 9.42 -9.35
CA HIS A 87 9.03 8.13 -9.00
C HIS A 87 8.21 8.27 -7.74
N VAL A 88 6.99 7.77 -7.76
CA VAL A 88 6.12 7.67 -6.58
C VAL A 88 5.80 6.21 -6.34
N PHE A 89 6.05 5.70 -5.15
CA PHE A 89 5.61 4.35 -4.77
C PHE A 89 4.63 4.43 -3.62
N CYS A 90 3.50 3.71 -3.79
CA CYS A 90 2.44 3.65 -2.82
C CYS A 90 1.92 2.21 -2.65
N GLY A 91 1.23 1.96 -1.53
CA GLY A 91 0.52 0.74 -1.22
C GLY A 91 -0.99 0.91 -1.34
N HIS A 92 -1.72 0.61 -0.28
CA HIS A 92 -3.15 0.85 -0.06
C HIS A 92 -4.12 0.11 -0.99
N VAL A 93 -3.83 0.03 -2.29
CA VAL A 93 -4.65 -0.69 -3.30
C VAL A 93 -4.56 -2.20 -3.14
N HIS A 94 -3.44 -2.70 -2.57
CA HIS A 94 -3.14 -4.12 -2.39
C HIS A 94 -2.99 -4.91 -3.71
N GLN A 95 -2.61 -4.22 -4.77
CA GLN A 95 -2.30 -4.79 -6.10
C GLN A 95 -0.99 -4.19 -6.61
N GLN A 96 -0.27 -4.94 -7.41
CA GLN A 96 0.96 -4.48 -8.07
C GLN A 96 0.62 -3.90 -9.44
N THR A 97 0.84 -2.61 -9.61
CA THR A 97 0.56 -1.89 -10.86
C THR A 97 1.61 -0.80 -11.08
N LEU A 98 1.95 -0.53 -12.32
CA LEU A 98 2.84 0.55 -12.70
C LEU A 98 2.11 1.47 -13.68
N TYR A 99 2.11 2.76 -13.38
CA TYR A 99 1.58 3.82 -14.24
C TYR A 99 2.74 4.65 -14.76
N TYR A 100 2.72 4.98 -16.03
CA TYR A 100 3.79 5.73 -16.68
C TYR A 100 3.26 6.63 -17.79
N ARG A 101 3.99 7.69 -18.08
CA ARG A 101 3.66 8.59 -19.17
C ARG A 101 4.11 7.99 -20.48
N GLY A 102 3.14 7.62 -21.34
CA GLY A 102 3.37 7.18 -22.71
C GLY A 102 3.54 8.35 -23.69
N THR A 103 3.28 8.09 -24.95
CA THR A 103 3.30 9.10 -26.04
C THR A 103 2.03 9.96 -26.09
N GLY A 104 0.96 9.53 -25.46
CA GLY A 104 -0.33 10.23 -25.36
C GLY A 104 -0.38 11.26 -24.21
N ARG A 105 -1.54 11.89 -24.05
CA ARG A 105 -1.75 12.91 -23.02
C ARG A 105 -1.92 12.34 -21.61
N GLY A 106 -2.39 11.08 -21.46
CA GLY A 106 -2.65 10.43 -20.18
C GLY A 106 -1.52 9.51 -19.72
N LEU A 107 -1.68 8.93 -18.53
CA LEU A 107 -0.87 7.83 -18.09
C LEU A 107 -1.35 6.52 -18.72
N MET A 108 -0.43 5.59 -18.89
CA MET A 108 -0.71 4.22 -19.27
C MET A 108 -0.55 3.32 -18.05
N ARG A 109 -1.35 2.26 -17.98
CA ARG A 109 -1.29 1.24 -16.95
C ARG A 109 -0.57 0.01 -17.45
N PHE A 110 0.27 -0.57 -16.61
CA PHE A 110 0.99 -1.81 -16.85
C PHE A 110 0.90 -2.71 -15.62
N THR A 111 0.54 -3.97 -15.81
CA THR A 111 0.57 -4.99 -14.76
C THR A 111 1.90 -5.74 -14.84
N PRO A 112 2.78 -5.61 -13.84
CA PRO A 112 4.09 -6.25 -13.87
C PRO A 112 3.99 -7.75 -13.65
N THR A 113 4.93 -8.49 -14.25
CA THR A 113 5.13 -9.91 -13.93
C THR A 113 6.09 -10.04 -12.75
N ALA A 114 5.72 -10.80 -11.73
CA ALA A 114 6.57 -11.01 -10.56
C ALA A 114 7.95 -11.57 -10.93
N GLY A 115 9.00 -11.03 -10.33
CA GLY A 115 10.39 -11.42 -10.56
C GLY A 115 11.02 -10.85 -11.84
N VAL A 116 10.24 -10.19 -12.72
CA VAL A 116 10.76 -9.61 -13.98
C VAL A 116 11.10 -8.14 -13.77
N PRO A 117 12.37 -7.72 -13.97
CA PRO A 117 12.77 -6.33 -13.87
C PRO A 117 12.11 -5.46 -14.96
N VAL A 118 11.54 -4.33 -14.55
CA VAL A 118 10.96 -3.33 -15.45
C VAL A 118 11.86 -2.09 -15.45
N PRO A 119 12.36 -1.63 -16.60
CA PRO A 119 13.12 -0.38 -16.67
C PRO A 119 12.25 0.82 -16.32
N VAL A 120 12.67 1.60 -15.32
CA VAL A 120 11.99 2.82 -14.85
C VAL A 120 12.95 4.01 -14.86
N PRO A 121 13.43 4.46 -16.05
CA PRO A 121 14.52 5.42 -16.15
C PRO A 121 14.19 6.75 -15.46
N PRO A 122 15.19 7.43 -14.84
CA PRO A 122 14.99 8.59 -13.96
C PRO A 122 14.53 9.86 -14.68
N HIS A 123 14.65 9.90 -16.01
CA HIS A 123 14.16 11.03 -16.81
C HIS A 123 12.66 10.98 -17.11
N ARG A 124 11.99 9.85 -16.79
CA ARG A 124 10.53 9.66 -16.94
C ARG A 124 9.84 9.67 -15.59
N GLN A 125 8.53 9.84 -15.64
CA GLN A 125 7.67 9.87 -14.45
C GLN A 125 6.92 8.56 -14.29
N TRP A 126 6.87 8.04 -13.05
CA TRP A 126 6.32 6.74 -12.72
C TRP A 126 5.52 6.80 -11.42
N VAL A 127 4.41 6.08 -11.38
CA VAL A 127 3.70 5.77 -10.14
C VAL A 127 3.56 4.25 -10.06
N GLY A 128 4.00 3.66 -8.97
CA GLY A 128 3.89 2.23 -8.73
C GLY A 128 3.11 1.93 -7.46
N THR A 129 2.08 1.09 -7.56
CA THR A 129 1.47 0.47 -6.38
C THR A 129 2.21 -0.83 -6.10
N VAL A 130 2.83 -0.94 -4.91
CA VAL A 130 3.76 -2.04 -4.61
C VAL A 130 3.08 -3.31 -4.09
N GLY A 131 1.76 -3.24 -3.88
CA GLY A 131 0.98 -4.36 -3.39
C GLY A 131 0.84 -4.37 -1.87
N SER A 132 0.68 -5.55 -1.30
CA SER A 132 0.46 -5.75 0.13
C SER A 132 1.22 -6.96 0.64
N VAL A 133 1.92 -6.82 1.77
CA VAL A 133 2.50 -7.96 2.49
C VAL A 133 1.40 -8.76 3.18
N GLY A 134 0.46 -8.06 3.83
CA GLY A 134 -0.52 -8.70 4.71
C GLY A 134 -1.82 -9.13 4.05
N GLN A 135 -2.27 -8.47 2.97
CA GLN A 135 -3.57 -8.77 2.36
C GLN A 135 -3.58 -8.47 0.86
N PRO A 136 -2.94 -9.30 0.02
CA PRO A 136 -3.07 -9.23 -1.43
C PRO A 136 -4.54 -9.30 -1.88
N ARG A 137 -4.90 -8.57 -2.96
CA ARG A 137 -6.28 -8.47 -3.46
C ARG A 137 -6.42 -8.75 -4.95
N ASP A 138 -5.55 -9.57 -5.50
CA ASP A 138 -5.56 -9.91 -6.94
C ASP A 138 -5.68 -11.42 -7.22
N GLY A 139 -6.07 -12.19 -6.20
CA GLY A 139 -6.29 -13.63 -6.30
C GLY A 139 -5.06 -14.48 -6.02
N ASP A 140 -3.92 -13.86 -5.70
CA ASP A 140 -2.68 -14.55 -5.33
C ASP A 140 -2.33 -14.24 -3.86
N PRO A 141 -2.37 -15.22 -2.94
CA PRO A 141 -2.16 -14.98 -1.50
C PRO A 141 -0.70 -14.66 -1.12
N ARG A 142 0.26 -14.80 -2.04
CA ARG A 142 1.66 -14.54 -1.76
C ARG A 142 1.90 -13.07 -1.40
N ALA A 143 2.72 -12.83 -0.37
CA ALA A 143 3.09 -11.50 0.07
C ALA A 143 3.77 -10.71 -1.06
N MET A 144 3.43 -9.43 -1.19
CA MET A 144 3.93 -8.54 -2.24
C MET A 144 4.92 -7.53 -1.68
N TYR A 145 5.99 -7.28 -2.43
CA TYR A 145 6.87 -6.12 -2.25
C TYR A 145 7.52 -5.74 -3.58
N ALA A 146 8.26 -4.65 -3.59
CA ALA A 146 9.01 -4.22 -4.76
C ALA A 146 10.44 -3.83 -4.39
N LEU A 147 11.37 -4.03 -5.30
CA LEU A 147 12.77 -3.64 -5.20
C LEU A 147 13.08 -2.64 -6.33
N LEU A 148 13.59 -1.47 -5.96
CA LEU A 148 14.12 -0.50 -6.91
C LEU A 148 15.64 -0.52 -6.85
N ASP A 149 16.26 -0.92 -7.95
CA ASP A 149 17.69 -0.73 -8.19
C ASP A 149 17.91 0.70 -8.72
N THR A 150 18.50 1.55 -7.90
CA THR A 150 18.74 2.96 -8.25
C THR A 150 19.97 3.18 -9.12
N ASP A 151 20.86 2.20 -9.24
CA ASP A 151 22.04 2.28 -10.09
C ASP A 151 21.66 2.03 -11.56
N HIS A 152 20.78 1.05 -11.80
CA HIS A 152 20.31 0.67 -13.13
C HIS A 152 18.88 1.14 -13.44
N TRP A 153 18.18 1.69 -12.47
CA TRP A 153 16.78 2.10 -12.58
C TRP A 153 15.86 1.00 -13.06
N HIS A 154 15.97 -0.15 -12.41
CA HIS A 154 15.08 -1.29 -12.59
C HIS A 154 14.18 -1.49 -11.38
N LEU A 155 12.88 -1.56 -11.61
CA LEU A 155 11.88 -1.90 -10.61
C LEU A 155 11.48 -3.36 -10.78
N ARG A 156 11.58 -4.16 -9.72
CA ARG A 156 11.16 -5.55 -9.70
C ARG A 156 10.11 -5.77 -8.64
N PHE A 157 8.98 -6.30 -9.04
CA PHE A 157 7.88 -6.66 -8.17
C PHE A 157 8.02 -8.13 -7.76
N GLU A 158 7.84 -8.42 -6.50
CA GLU A 158 8.07 -9.75 -5.94
C GLU A 158 6.81 -10.32 -5.29
N ARG A 159 6.74 -11.64 -5.30
CA ARG A 159 5.72 -12.44 -4.65
C ARG A 159 6.38 -13.52 -3.81
N VAL A 160 6.17 -13.50 -2.50
CA VAL A 160 6.81 -14.44 -1.57
C VAL A 160 5.75 -15.36 -0.96
N PRO A 161 5.88 -16.68 -1.11
CA PRO A 161 5.06 -17.63 -0.38
C PRO A 161 5.38 -17.56 1.12
N TYR A 162 4.36 -17.70 1.95
CA TYR A 162 4.49 -17.79 3.41
C TYR A 162 3.44 -18.77 3.95
N ALA A 163 3.47 -19.04 5.25
CA ALA A 163 2.52 -19.94 5.91
C ALA A 163 1.13 -19.28 6.06
N VAL A 164 0.41 -19.13 4.95
CA VAL A 164 -0.91 -18.46 4.89
C VAL A 164 -1.90 -19.11 5.85
N ALA A 165 -1.92 -20.45 5.93
CA ALA A 165 -2.81 -21.18 6.81
C ALA A 165 -2.55 -20.85 8.30
N ASP A 166 -1.29 -20.68 8.70
CA ASP A 166 -0.93 -20.32 10.07
C ASP A 166 -1.39 -18.89 10.39
N ALA A 167 -1.22 -17.96 9.44
CA ALA A 167 -1.71 -16.59 9.60
C ALA A 167 -3.26 -16.53 9.69
N ALA A 168 -3.96 -17.30 8.86
CA ALA A 168 -5.41 -17.43 8.90
C ALA A 168 -5.87 -18.04 10.24
N ALA A 169 -5.22 -19.11 10.69
CA ALA A 169 -5.50 -19.74 11.99
C ALA A 169 -5.29 -18.77 13.17
N ALA A 170 -4.23 -17.94 13.12
CA ALA A 170 -3.98 -16.93 14.14
C ALA A 170 -5.12 -15.88 14.22
N ILE A 171 -5.69 -15.47 13.08
CA ILE A 171 -6.87 -14.59 13.06
C ILE A 171 -8.08 -15.29 13.70
N LEU A 172 -8.36 -16.53 13.33
CA LEU A 172 -9.49 -17.29 13.88
C LEU A 172 -9.33 -17.54 15.38
N ALA A 173 -8.09 -17.74 15.86
CA ALA A 173 -7.79 -17.94 17.27
C ALA A 173 -8.08 -16.71 18.16
N THR A 174 -8.34 -15.52 17.57
CA THR A 174 -8.77 -14.34 18.34
C THR A 174 -10.19 -14.47 18.92
N GLY A 175 -10.89 -15.59 18.64
CA GLY A 175 -12.23 -15.86 19.20
C GLY A 175 -13.31 -14.88 18.73
N GLY A 176 -13.15 -14.29 17.54
CA GLY A 176 -14.09 -13.32 16.97
C GLY A 176 -13.73 -11.85 17.25
N ALA A 177 -12.64 -11.57 17.95
CA ALA A 177 -12.13 -10.19 18.08
C ALA A 177 -11.71 -9.61 16.73
N LEU A 178 -11.19 -10.47 15.82
CA LEU A 178 -11.04 -10.15 14.41
C LEU A 178 -12.09 -10.89 13.57
N PRO A 179 -12.68 -10.26 12.54
CA PRO A 179 -13.62 -10.91 11.63
C PRO A 179 -13.02 -12.14 10.95
N ALA A 180 -13.72 -13.28 10.94
CA ALA A 180 -13.28 -14.51 10.26
C ALA A 180 -13.06 -14.30 8.74
N SER A 181 -13.72 -13.31 8.14
CA SER A 181 -13.49 -12.93 6.75
C SER A 181 -12.06 -12.44 6.47
N PHE A 182 -11.34 -11.95 7.48
CA PHE A 182 -9.93 -11.59 7.31
C PHE A 182 -9.06 -12.84 7.09
N ALA A 183 -9.31 -13.93 7.80
CA ALA A 183 -8.64 -15.20 7.57
C ALA A 183 -8.90 -15.72 6.15
N HIS A 184 -10.17 -15.75 5.74
CA HIS A 184 -10.55 -16.20 4.39
C HIS A 184 -9.88 -15.34 3.29
N ARG A 185 -9.81 -14.02 3.47
CA ARG A 185 -9.14 -13.12 2.50
C ARG A 185 -7.65 -13.44 2.31
N LEU A 186 -6.95 -13.84 3.36
CA LEU A 186 -5.55 -14.26 3.24
C LEU A 186 -5.43 -15.51 2.37
N GLU A 187 -6.32 -16.49 2.56
CA GLU A 187 -6.28 -17.76 1.83
C GLU A 187 -6.57 -17.61 0.34
N VAL A 188 -7.46 -16.67 -0.03
CA VAL A 188 -7.89 -16.48 -1.42
C VAL A 188 -7.21 -15.29 -2.12
N GLY A 189 -6.43 -14.48 -1.39
CA GLY A 189 -5.78 -13.29 -1.95
C GLY A 189 -6.78 -12.19 -2.37
N ARG A 190 -7.84 -11.92 -1.57
CA ARG A 190 -8.92 -10.98 -1.93
C ARG A 190 -9.31 -10.05 -0.79
#